data_7257f3fd175acd21527b4a291a93395b
#
_entry.id   7257f3fd175acd21527b4a291a93395b
#
_cell.length_a   1.000
_cell.length_b   1.000
_cell.length_c   1.000
_cell.angle_alpha   90.00
_cell.angle_beta   90.00
_cell.angle_gamma   90.00
#
_symmetry.space_group_name_H-M   'P 1'
#
loop_
_entity.id
_entity.type
_entity.pdbx_description
1 polymer ?
#
loop_
_entity_poly.entity_id
_entity_poly.type
_entity_poly.pdbx_seq_one_letter_code
_entity_poly.pdbx_strand_id
1 'polypeptide(L)'
;QVITVQRILDFFNNDVMPIVYDRGSLGASGDLAPLANLFLPLIGVGDVYYKGKKCEAISVLDEFGWEPVKLMSKEGLALLNGTQFMSANGVFAMLKAFRLSKKADLIAALSLEAFDGRIDPFMDCIQQIRPHQGQIETGEAFRKLLAGSELIERHKDHVQDPYSFRCIPQVHGATKDAIRYVASVLLTEINSVTDNPTIFPDEDRIISGGNFHGQPLAISYDFLAIALAELGNISERRVSQLIMGLRGLPEFLVANPGLNSGFMI
;
A
#
# COMPACT_ATOMS: atom_id res chain seq x y z
N GLN A 1 0.16 -21.52 24.44
CA GLN A 1 1.10 -22.67 24.39
C GLN A 1 2.14 -22.48 23.30
N VAL A 2 3.33 -23.08 23.47
CA VAL A 2 4.37 -23.05 22.45
C VAL A 2 3.90 -23.79 21.18
N ILE A 3 3.18 -24.88 21.32
CA ILE A 3 2.70 -25.70 20.19
C ILE A 3 1.76 -24.90 19.27
N THR A 4 0.97 -24.00 19.79
CA THR A 4 0.06 -23.15 18.98
C THR A 4 0.87 -22.25 18.04
N VAL A 5 1.89 -21.59 18.57
CA VAL A 5 2.79 -20.72 17.77
C VAL A 5 3.62 -21.58 16.79
N GLN A 6 4.15 -22.72 17.26
CA GLN A 6 4.91 -23.63 16.42
C GLN A 6 4.08 -24.10 15.23
N ARG A 7 2.81 -24.48 15.43
CA ARG A 7 1.95 -24.94 14.35
C ARG A 7 1.66 -23.83 13.31
N ILE A 8 1.55 -22.57 13.73
CA ILE A 8 1.44 -21.42 12.80
C ILE A 8 2.71 -21.35 11.93
N LEU A 9 3.89 -21.48 12.54
CA LEU A 9 5.16 -21.48 11.82
C LEU A 9 5.29 -22.72 10.90
N ASP A 10 4.83 -23.89 11.34
CA ASP A 10 4.82 -25.11 10.53
C ASP A 10 3.95 -24.95 9.28
N PHE A 11 2.76 -24.34 9.42
CA PHE A 11 1.89 -24.01 8.27
C PHE A 11 2.58 -23.09 7.30
N PHE A 12 3.17 -22.00 7.80
CA PHE A 12 3.87 -21.03 6.98
C PHE A 12 5.07 -21.65 6.24
N ASN A 13 5.89 -22.44 6.95
CA ASN A 13 7.10 -23.03 6.38
C ASN A 13 6.84 -24.16 5.38
N ASN A 14 5.65 -24.75 5.40
CA ASN A 14 5.26 -25.84 4.50
C ASN A 14 4.21 -25.41 3.46
N ASP A 15 4.01 -24.10 3.25
CA ASP A 15 3.04 -23.54 2.30
C ASP A 15 1.61 -24.09 2.50
N VAL A 16 1.23 -24.37 3.74
CA VAL A 16 -0.15 -24.72 4.11
C VAL A 16 -0.91 -23.43 4.37
N MET A 17 -1.71 -23.00 3.39
CA MET A 17 -2.38 -21.69 3.41
C MET A 17 -3.84 -21.84 3.83
N PRO A 18 -4.24 -21.41 5.03
CA PRO A 18 -5.65 -21.35 5.42
C PRO A 18 -6.47 -20.51 4.47
N ILE A 19 -7.71 -20.92 4.20
CA ILE A 19 -8.62 -20.16 3.37
C ILE A 19 -9.29 -19.09 4.23
N VAL A 20 -8.97 -17.83 3.93
CA VAL A 20 -9.55 -16.65 4.58
C VAL A 20 -10.38 -15.88 3.56
N TYR A 21 -11.63 -15.57 3.91
CA TYR A 21 -12.51 -14.79 3.05
C TYR A 21 -12.22 -13.30 3.20
N ASP A 22 -12.33 -12.56 2.10
CA ASP A 22 -12.03 -11.12 2.02
C ASP A 22 -13.10 -10.23 2.66
N ARG A 23 -14.22 -10.80 3.08
CA ARG A 23 -15.35 -10.11 3.71
C ARG A 23 -15.71 -10.78 5.03
N GLY A 24 -16.35 -10.01 5.93
CA GLY A 24 -16.83 -10.52 7.22
C GLY A 24 -16.23 -9.86 8.45
N SER A 25 -15.31 -8.88 8.29
CA SER A 25 -14.81 -8.05 9.38
C SER A 25 -15.42 -6.65 9.33
N LEU A 26 -15.77 -6.09 10.50
CA LEU A 26 -16.09 -4.67 10.70
C LEU A 26 -14.92 -3.90 11.34
N GLY A 27 -13.95 -4.60 11.90
CA GLY A 27 -12.80 -4.01 12.60
C GLY A 27 -13.12 -3.35 13.96
N ALA A 28 -14.38 -3.32 14.38
CA ALA A 28 -14.79 -2.68 15.64
C ALA A 28 -14.55 -3.56 16.87
N SER A 29 -14.62 -4.89 16.71
CA SER A 29 -14.27 -5.90 17.72
C SER A 29 -13.04 -6.71 17.32
N GLY A 30 -12.22 -6.17 16.45
CA GLY A 30 -11.18 -6.89 15.73
C GLY A 30 -11.72 -7.64 14.52
N ASP A 31 -10.85 -8.37 13.86
CA ASP A 31 -11.11 -9.08 12.59
C ASP A 31 -11.61 -10.52 12.83
N LEU A 32 -12.63 -10.69 13.68
CA LEU A 32 -13.04 -11.98 14.25
C LEU A 32 -13.25 -13.10 13.22
N ALA A 33 -14.11 -12.89 12.22
CA ALA A 33 -14.43 -13.92 11.24
C ALA A 33 -13.25 -14.28 10.32
N PRO A 34 -12.51 -13.32 9.73
CA PRO A 34 -11.30 -13.64 8.97
C PRO A 34 -10.25 -14.37 9.79
N LEU A 35 -10.01 -13.96 11.03
CA LEU A 35 -9.04 -14.61 11.92
C LEU A 35 -9.51 -15.99 12.36
N ALA A 36 -10.83 -16.20 12.55
CA ALA A 36 -11.36 -17.54 12.77
C ALA A 36 -11.02 -18.47 11.61
N ASN A 37 -11.27 -18.03 10.36
CA ASN A 37 -10.92 -18.82 9.18
C ASN A 37 -9.41 -19.10 9.09
N LEU A 38 -8.57 -18.14 9.47
CA LEU A 38 -7.11 -18.29 9.47
C LEU A 38 -6.66 -19.38 10.43
N PHE A 39 -7.28 -19.49 11.62
CA PHE A 39 -6.78 -20.34 12.70
C PHE A 39 -7.58 -21.64 12.93
N LEU A 40 -8.78 -21.80 12.36
CA LEU A 40 -9.52 -23.06 12.38
C LEU A 40 -8.69 -24.26 11.91
N PRO A 41 -7.85 -24.17 10.87
CA PRO A 41 -7.01 -25.28 10.44
C PRO A 41 -6.03 -25.81 11.50
N LEU A 42 -5.62 -24.98 12.47
CA LEU A 42 -4.75 -25.45 13.57
C LEU A 42 -5.39 -26.55 14.42
N ILE A 43 -6.73 -26.50 14.54
CA ILE A 43 -7.52 -27.49 15.28
C ILE A 43 -8.15 -28.57 14.37
N GLY A 44 -7.71 -28.66 13.12
CA GLY A 44 -8.17 -29.66 12.15
C GLY A 44 -9.51 -29.34 11.48
N VAL A 45 -10.00 -28.09 11.57
CA VAL A 45 -11.30 -27.66 11.03
C VAL A 45 -11.09 -26.67 9.88
N GLY A 46 -11.99 -26.70 8.91
CA GLY A 46 -11.95 -25.79 7.76
C GLY A 46 -11.05 -26.29 6.63
N ASP A 47 -10.80 -25.40 5.67
CA ASP A 47 -10.09 -25.71 4.44
C ASP A 47 -8.77 -24.97 4.33
N VAL A 48 -7.84 -25.57 3.61
CA VAL A 48 -6.55 -24.97 3.26
C VAL A 48 -6.25 -25.13 1.77
N TYR A 49 -5.40 -24.28 1.23
CA TYR A 49 -4.68 -24.55 0.00
C TYR A 49 -3.35 -25.23 0.34
N TYR A 50 -3.12 -26.40 -0.23
CA TYR A 50 -1.87 -27.15 -0.10
C TYR A 50 -1.51 -27.79 -1.43
N LYS A 51 -0.26 -27.70 -1.87
CA LYS A 51 0.21 -28.19 -3.18
C LYS A 51 -0.68 -27.71 -4.37
N GLY A 52 -1.17 -26.48 -4.28
CA GLY A 52 -2.01 -25.88 -5.33
C GLY A 52 -3.47 -26.37 -5.36
N LYS A 53 -3.92 -27.12 -4.36
CA LYS A 53 -5.29 -27.63 -4.28
C LYS A 53 -5.96 -27.20 -2.98
N LYS A 54 -7.26 -26.99 -3.05
CA LYS A 54 -8.10 -26.85 -1.87
C LYS A 54 -8.39 -28.23 -1.28
N CYS A 55 -8.16 -28.38 0.01
CA CYS A 55 -8.42 -29.62 0.76
C CYS A 55 -8.81 -29.31 2.21
N GLU A 56 -9.39 -30.31 2.88
CA GLU A 56 -9.71 -30.21 4.31
C GLU A 56 -8.43 -30.13 5.14
N ALA A 57 -8.44 -29.27 6.14
CA ALA A 57 -7.27 -29.06 7.01
C ALA A 57 -6.82 -30.35 7.69
N ILE A 58 -7.77 -31.15 8.16
CA ILE A 58 -7.43 -32.42 8.86
C ILE A 58 -6.62 -33.37 7.99
N SER A 59 -6.90 -33.46 6.69
CA SER A 59 -6.17 -34.32 5.77
C SER A 59 -4.70 -33.91 5.61
N VAL A 60 -4.42 -32.60 5.69
CA VAL A 60 -3.05 -32.08 5.64
C VAL A 60 -2.33 -32.29 6.96
N LEU A 61 -3.02 -32.13 8.09
CA LEU A 61 -2.45 -32.45 9.39
C LEU A 61 -2.03 -33.94 9.46
N ASP A 62 -2.91 -34.83 8.99
CA ASP A 62 -2.62 -36.29 8.95
C ASP A 62 -1.42 -36.61 8.04
N GLU A 63 -1.29 -35.95 6.87
CA GLU A 63 -0.15 -36.14 5.95
C GLU A 63 1.19 -35.81 6.62
N PHE A 64 1.21 -34.76 7.46
CA PHE A 64 2.40 -34.36 8.20
C PHE A 64 2.57 -35.07 9.53
N GLY A 65 1.61 -35.88 9.96
CA GLY A 65 1.60 -36.47 11.30
C GLY A 65 1.43 -35.43 12.40
N TRP A 66 0.74 -34.35 12.13
CA TRP A 66 0.48 -33.28 13.08
C TRP A 66 -0.85 -33.46 13.78
N GLU A 67 -0.83 -33.68 15.08
CA GLU A 67 -2.07 -33.70 15.88
C GLU A 67 -2.74 -32.32 15.87
N PRO A 68 -4.08 -32.23 15.75
CA PRO A 68 -4.83 -30.99 15.96
C PRO A 68 -4.48 -30.32 17.30
N VAL A 69 -4.25 -29.03 17.29
CA VAL A 69 -3.91 -28.28 18.51
C VAL A 69 -5.12 -28.24 19.45
N LYS A 70 -4.92 -28.64 20.70
CA LYS A 70 -5.92 -28.49 21.77
C LYS A 70 -5.69 -27.14 22.45
N LEU A 71 -6.55 -26.15 22.11
CA LEU A 71 -6.45 -24.81 22.65
C LEU A 71 -6.73 -24.80 24.16
N MET A 72 -5.89 -24.11 24.91
CA MET A 72 -6.08 -23.87 26.34
C MET A 72 -6.89 -22.57 26.56
N SER A 73 -7.21 -22.29 27.82
CA SER A 73 -7.89 -21.05 28.21
C SER A 73 -7.23 -19.83 27.58
N LYS A 74 -8.05 -18.91 27.07
CA LYS A 74 -7.65 -17.67 26.39
C LYS A 74 -7.13 -17.86 24.96
N GLU A 75 -6.51 -18.99 24.55
CA GLU A 75 -5.84 -19.12 23.26
C GLU A 75 -6.78 -18.91 22.07
N GLY A 76 -7.99 -19.51 22.13
CA GLY A 76 -8.99 -19.30 21.06
C GLY A 76 -9.29 -17.81 20.83
N LEU A 77 -9.56 -17.07 21.90
CA LEU A 77 -9.85 -15.65 21.81
C LEU A 77 -8.60 -14.85 21.37
N ALA A 78 -7.41 -15.19 21.86
CA ALA A 78 -6.17 -14.53 21.47
C ALA A 78 -5.86 -14.67 19.97
N LEU A 79 -6.29 -15.76 19.35
CA LEU A 79 -6.14 -15.97 17.91
C LEU A 79 -7.17 -15.19 17.07
N LEU A 80 -8.35 -14.89 17.61
CA LEU A 80 -9.46 -14.28 16.87
C LEU A 80 -9.55 -12.77 17.05
N ASN A 81 -9.18 -12.26 18.23
CA ASN A 81 -9.45 -10.91 18.63
C ASN A 81 -8.23 -10.01 18.38
N GLY A 82 -8.28 -9.28 17.30
CA GLY A 82 -7.19 -8.38 16.91
C GLY A 82 -7.36 -7.81 15.50
N THR A 83 -6.36 -7.08 15.05
CA THR A 83 -6.38 -6.31 13.80
C THR A 83 -5.48 -6.91 12.71
N GLN A 84 -5.12 -8.18 12.83
CA GLN A 84 -4.14 -8.83 11.97
C GLN A 84 -4.59 -8.94 10.50
N PHE A 85 -5.89 -9.12 10.24
CA PHE A 85 -6.42 -9.15 8.89
C PHE A 85 -6.36 -7.76 8.23
N MET A 86 -6.77 -6.71 8.93
CA MET A 86 -6.63 -5.33 8.47
C MET A 86 -5.16 -4.99 8.24
N SER A 87 -4.28 -5.38 9.16
CA SER A 87 -2.84 -5.14 9.07
C SER A 87 -2.22 -5.85 7.87
N ALA A 88 -2.58 -7.10 7.60
CA ALA A 88 -2.09 -7.86 6.44
C ALA A 88 -2.49 -7.19 5.11
N ASN A 89 -3.75 -6.77 4.98
CA ASN A 89 -4.22 -6.00 3.82
C ASN A 89 -3.49 -4.66 3.71
N GLY A 90 -3.26 -4.00 4.85
CA GLY A 90 -2.50 -2.75 4.92
C GLY A 90 -1.07 -2.90 4.45
N VAL A 91 -0.34 -3.93 4.88
CA VAL A 91 1.03 -4.23 4.41
C VAL A 91 1.05 -4.41 2.90
N PHE A 92 0.12 -5.19 2.35
CA PHE A 92 0.02 -5.41 0.91
C PHE A 92 -0.27 -4.12 0.14
N ALA A 93 -1.21 -3.30 0.63
CA ALA A 93 -1.52 -1.99 0.04
C ALA A 93 -0.34 -1.03 0.12
N MET A 94 0.37 -0.99 1.25
CA MET A 94 1.54 -0.12 1.45
C MET A 94 2.70 -0.48 0.52
N LEU A 95 3.00 -1.76 0.34
CA LEU A 95 4.03 -2.19 -0.62
C LEU A 95 3.70 -1.78 -2.05
N LYS A 96 2.41 -1.84 -2.42
CA LYS A 96 1.93 -1.32 -3.72
C LYS A 96 2.04 0.20 -3.79
N ALA A 97 1.65 0.93 -2.74
CA ALA A 97 1.70 2.38 -2.69
C ALA A 97 3.13 2.92 -2.88
N PHE A 98 4.11 2.34 -2.20
CA PHE A 98 5.52 2.68 -2.40
C PHE A 98 6.00 2.44 -3.84
N ARG A 99 5.62 1.32 -4.44
CA ARG A 99 5.96 1.01 -5.83
C ARG A 99 5.28 1.96 -6.82
N LEU A 100 4.00 2.28 -6.58
CA LEU A 100 3.23 3.20 -7.43
C LEU A 100 3.80 4.62 -7.36
N SER A 101 4.15 5.11 -6.17
CA SER A 101 4.76 6.42 -5.98
C SER A 101 6.07 6.56 -6.78
N LYS A 102 6.95 5.55 -6.73
CA LYS A 102 8.19 5.54 -7.52
C LYS A 102 7.92 5.49 -9.03
N LYS A 103 6.96 4.67 -9.47
CA LYS A 103 6.57 4.59 -10.89
C LYS A 103 5.96 5.89 -11.37
N ALA A 104 5.16 6.56 -10.54
CA ALA A 104 4.56 7.86 -10.86
C ALA A 104 5.63 8.92 -11.12
N ASP A 105 6.70 8.97 -10.32
CA ASP A 105 7.81 9.88 -10.56
C ASP A 105 8.50 9.60 -11.90
N LEU A 106 8.80 8.34 -12.19
CA LEU A 106 9.46 7.95 -13.44
C LEU A 106 8.61 8.28 -14.68
N ILE A 107 7.32 7.94 -14.65
CA ILE A 107 6.38 8.22 -15.74
C ILE A 107 6.20 9.73 -15.91
N ALA A 108 6.14 10.47 -14.81
CA ALA A 108 5.99 11.93 -14.86
C ALA A 108 7.25 12.61 -15.40
N ALA A 109 8.45 12.09 -15.12
CA ALA A 109 9.70 12.58 -15.70
C ALA A 109 9.74 12.37 -17.22
N LEU A 110 9.38 11.18 -17.70
CA LEU A 110 9.24 10.92 -19.14
C LEU A 110 8.20 11.84 -19.81
N SER A 111 7.09 12.05 -19.12
CA SER A 111 6.04 12.95 -19.60
C SER A 111 6.52 14.41 -19.69
N LEU A 112 7.33 14.85 -18.72
CA LEU A 112 7.91 16.20 -18.69
C LEU A 112 8.86 16.43 -19.87
N GLU A 113 9.72 15.45 -20.18
CA GLU A 113 10.58 15.49 -21.36
C GLU A 113 9.77 15.54 -22.66
N ALA A 114 8.80 14.63 -22.80
CA ALA A 114 7.94 14.57 -23.98
C ALA A 114 7.13 15.84 -24.21
N PHE A 115 6.71 16.51 -23.13
CA PHE A 115 5.96 17.76 -23.18
C PHE A 115 6.83 19.00 -23.35
N ASP A 116 8.12 18.84 -23.54
CA ASP A 116 9.08 19.97 -23.57
C ASP A 116 9.04 20.82 -22.29
N GLY A 117 8.95 20.15 -21.14
CA GLY A 117 8.79 20.82 -19.86
C GLY A 117 10.08 21.46 -19.33
N ARG A 118 9.92 22.26 -18.25
CA ARG A 118 10.99 23.01 -17.59
C ARG A 118 11.45 22.31 -16.31
N ILE A 119 12.75 22.34 -16.05
CA ILE A 119 13.35 21.83 -14.82
C ILE A 119 13.26 22.81 -13.64
N ASP A 120 13.01 24.09 -13.90
CA ASP A 120 13.02 25.15 -12.88
C ASP A 120 12.17 24.82 -11.63
N PRO A 121 10.94 24.26 -11.74
CA PRO A 121 10.11 23.92 -10.58
C PRO A 121 10.72 22.87 -9.66
N PHE A 122 11.71 22.13 -10.12
CA PHE A 122 12.38 21.05 -9.39
C PHE A 122 13.70 21.49 -8.76
N MET A 123 14.12 22.75 -8.96
CA MET A 123 15.37 23.28 -8.39
C MET A 123 15.33 23.25 -6.86
N ASP A 124 16.49 22.98 -6.25
CA ASP A 124 16.60 22.81 -4.81
C ASP A 124 16.16 24.04 -4.01
N CYS A 125 16.52 25.23 -4.46
CA CYS A 125 16.13 26.48 -3.82
C CYS A 125 14.60 26.63 -3.65
N ILE A 126 13.81 26.14 -4.63
CA ILE A 126 12.35 26.18 -4.55
C ILE A 126 11.84 25.22 -3.46
N GLN A 127 12.45 24.05 -3.33
CA GLN A 127 12.05 23.05 -2.34
C GLN A 127 12.41 23.49 -0.92
N GLN A 128 13.59 24.12 -0.74
CA GLN A 128 14.09 24.50 0.58
C GLN A 128 13.32 25.65 1.24
N ILE A 129 12.69 26.53 0.46
CA ILE A 129 11.86 27.62 1.01
C ILE A 129 10.45 27.15 1.43
N ARG A 130 10.08 25.90 1.08
CA ARG A 130 8.85 25.22 1.51
C ARG A 130 9.16 23.76 1.84
N PRO A 131 9.81 23.47 2.99
CA PRO A 131 10.55 22.25 3.21
C PRO A 131 9.70 21.05 3.67
N HIS A 132 8.66 20.69 2.90
CA HIS A 132 7.98 19.41 3.06
C HIS A 132 8.90 18.29 2.54
N GLN A 133 9.10 17.27 3.34
CA GLN A 133 10.07 16.20 3.05
C GLN A 133 9.81 15.52 1.72
N GLY A 134 8.58 15.14 1.44
CA GLY A 134 8.20 14.49 0.18
C GLY A 134 8.39 15.41 -1.03
N GLN A 135 8.19 16.72 -0.86
CA GLN A 135 8.43 17.72 -1.91
C GLN A 135 9.93 17.82 -2.25
N ILE A 136 10.79 17.88 -1.23
CA ILE A 136 12.26 17.90 -1.39
C ILE A 136 12.72 16.64 -2.12
N GLU A 137 12.30 15.46 -1.65
CA GLU A 137 12.64 14.17 -2.26
C GLU A 137 12.19 14.07 -3.72
N THR A 138 11.00 14.58 -4.03
CA THR A 138 10.49 14.58 -5.40
C THR A 138 11.32 15.50 -6.28
N GLY A 139 11.62 16.71 -5.84
CA GLY A 139 12.50 17.63 -6.57
C GLY A 139 13.88 17.03 -6.84
N GLU A 140 14.49 16.40 -5.84
CA GLU A 140 15.77 15.71 -6.00
C GLU A 140 15.71 14.54 -6.98
N ALA A 141 14.66 13.71 -6.89
CA ALA A 141 14.47 12.58 -7.79
C ALA A 141 14.37 13.04 -9.26
N PHE A 142 13.62 14.10 -9.52
CA PHE A 142 13.48 14.64 -10.88
C PHE A 142 14.79 15.25 -11.41
N ARG A 143 15.54 15.98 -10.60
CA ARG A 143 16.87 16.48 -10.99
C ARG A 143 17.83 15.35 -11.36
N LYS A 144 17.75 14.20 -10.64
CA LYS A 144 18.57 13.02 -10.96
C LYS A 144 18.09 12.30 -12.20
N LEU A 145 16.78 12.10 -12.38
CA LEU A 145 16.19 11.40 -13.52
C LEU A 145 16.43 12.15 -14.83
N LEU A 146 16.44 13.47 -14.79
CA LEU A 146 16.51 14.34 -15.96
C LEU A 146 17.91 14.92 -16.23
N ALA A 147 18.90 14.52 -15.42
CA ALA A 147 20.28 14.99 -15.59
C ALA A 147 20.85 14.57 -16.95
N GLY A 148 21.36 15.53 -17.72
CA GLY A 148 21.91 15.31 -19.06
C GLY A 148 20.85 15.09 -20.15
N SER A 149 19.60 15.38 -19.88
CA SER A 149 18.54 15.34 -20.91
C SER A 149 18.64 16.54 -21.85
N GLU A 150 18.99 16.30 -23.10
CA GLU A 150 19.05 17.34 -24.15
C GLU A 150 17.68 18.02 -24.35
N LEU A 151 16.58 17.27 -24.16
CA LEU A 151 15.22 17.79 -24.28
C LEU A 151 14.92 18.81 -23.15
N ILE A 152 15.36 18.53 -21.94
CA ILE A 152 15.19 19.44 -20.80
C ILE A 152 16.08 20.66 -20.88
N GLU A 153 17.31 20.51 -21.37
CA GLU A 153 18.32 21.60 -21.43
C GLU A 153 18.10 22.56 -22.61
N ARG A 154 17.36 22.15 -23.63
CA ARG A 154 17.12 23.01 -24.79
C ARG A 154 16.35 24.30 -24.43
N HIS A 155 16.52 25.34 -25.24
CA HIS A 155 15.77 26.61 -25.08
C HIS A 155 14.26 26.35 -25.07
N LYS A 156 13.54 27.07 -24.19
CA LYS A 156 12.08 26.98 -24.02
C LYS A 156 11.43 28.29 -24.39
N ASP A 157 10.50 28.26 -25.35
CA ASP A 157 9.75 29.44 -25.81
C ASP A 157 8.61 29.86 -24.85
N HIS A 158 8.29 29.02 -23.85
CA HIS A 158 7.22 29.26 -22.88
C HIS A 158 7.81 29.60 -21.49
N VAL A 159 7.07 30.45 -20.77
CA VAL A 159 7.50 30.95 -19.44
C VAL A 159 7.36 29.88 -18.36
N GLN A 160 6.30 29.06 -18.41
CA GLN A 160 5.98 28.07 -17.39
C GLN A 160 5.19 26.90 -17.95
N ASP A 161 5.21 25.78 -17.23
CA ASP A 161 4.42 24.59 -17.52
C ASP A 161 3.01 24.65 -16.90
N PRO A 162 2.04 23.90 -17.42
CA PRO A 162 0.78 23.63 -16.74
C PRO A 162 1.00 23.03 -15.34
N TYR A 163 0.04 23.19 -14.45
CA TYR A 163 0.15 22.73 -13.06
C TYR A 163 0.41 21.23 -12.95
N SER A 164 -0.13 20.41 -13.87
CA SER A 164 0.09 18.96 -13.86
C SER A 164 1.55 18.54 -14.07
N PHE A 165 2.39 19.45 -14.58
CA PHE A 165 3.85 19.29 -14.67
C PHE A 165 4.57 20.13 -13.61
N ARG A 166 4.25 21.42 -13.52
CA ARG A 166 4.93 22.36 -12.64
C ARG A 166 4.76 22.03 -11.15
N CYS A 167 3.60 21.48 -10.76
CA CYS A 167 3.29 21.14 -9.36
C CYS A 167 3.55 19.69 -8.99
N ILE A 168 4.30 18.94 -9.80
CA ILE A 168 4.70 17.57 -9.49
C ILE A 168 5.36 17.47 -8.10
N PRO A 169 6.36 18.32 -7.74
CA PRO A 169 6.99 18.22 -6.44
C PRO A 169 6.01 18.33 -5.27
N GLN A 170 5.03 19.22 -5.37
CA GLN A 170 4.05 19.46 -4.33
C GLN A 170 3.05 18.30 -4.21
N VAL A 171 2.52 17.80 -5.32
CA VAL A 171 1.47 16.77 -5.31
C VAL A 171 2.06 15.37 -5.03
N HIS A 172 3.10 14.98 -5.77
CA HIS A 172 3.77 13.69 -5.51
C HIS A 172 4.42 13.67 -4.12
N GLY A 173 4.98 14.83 -3.70
CA GLY A 173 5.57 14.99 -2.37
C GLY A 173 4.56 14.80 -1.25
N ALA A 174 3.39 15.44 -1.33
CA ALA A 174 2.32 15.27 -0.35
C ALA A 174 1.86 13.81 -0.25
N THR A 175 1.75 13.12 -1.40
CA THR A 175 1.43 11.68 -1.40
C THR A 175 2.52 10.85 -0.72
N LYS A 176 3.81 11.17 -0.93
CA LYS A 176 4.92 10.47 -0.23
C LYS A 176 4.87 10.69 1.28
N ASP A 177 4.56 11.91 1.73
CA ASP A 177 4.41 12.22 3.16
C ASP A 177 3.23 11.45 3.77
N ALA A 178 2.09 11.36 3.06
CA ALA A 178 0.95 10.56 3.48
C ALA A 178 1.28 9.05 3.58
N ILE A 179 1.97 8.50 2.57
CA ILE A 179 2.43 7.11 2.56
C ILE A 179 3.33 6.83 3.78
N ARG A 180 4.28 7.72 4.11
CA ARG A 180 5.14 7.58 5.29
C ARG A 180 4.36 7.58 6.60
N TYR A 181 3.41 8.50 6.73
CA TYR A 181 2.56 8.55 7.92
C TYR A 181 1.79 7.24 8.11
N VAL A 182 1.12 6.75 7.06
CA VAL A 182 0.35 5.49 7.13
C VAL A 182 1.26 4.30 7.40
N ALA A 183 2.45 4.27 6.79
CA ALA A 183 3.45 3.25 7.07
C ALA A 183 3.88 3.24 8.55
N SER A 184 4.04 4.42 9.18
CA SER A 184 4.40 4.50 10.60
C SER A 184 3.28 3.97 11.52
N VAL A 185 2.02 4.27 11.20
CA VAL A 185 0.87 3.73 11.95
C VAL A 185 0.82 2.21 11.81
N LEU A 186 0.93 1.70 10.59
CA LEU A 186 0.92 0.26 10.32
C LEU A 186 2.08 -0.47 10.98
N LEU A 187 3.28 0.12 10.97
CA LEU A 187 4.46 -0.46 11.62
C LEU A 187 4.27 -0.57 13.14
N THR A 188 3.63 0.42 13.76
CA THR A 188 3.24 0.34 15.17
C THR A 188 2.25 -0.79 15.40
N GLU A 189 1.22 -0.87 14.57
CA GLU A 189 0.14 -1.85 14.74
C GLU A 189 0.63 -3.29 14.63
N ILE A 190 1.44 -3.61 13.62
CA ILE A 190 1.95 -4.99 13.42
C ILE A 190 2.92 -5.44 14.52
N ASN A 191 3.37 -4.53 15.38
CA ASN A 191 4.20 -4.82 16.55
C ASN A 191 3.42 -4.67 17.87
N SER A 192 2.11 -4.50 17.82
CA SER A 192 1.26 -4.27 18.98
C SER A 192 0.52 -5.53 19.42
N VAL A 193 0.14 -5.56 20.69
CA VAL A 193 -0.82 -6.54 21.23
C VAL A 193 -2.22 -5.97 21.07
N THR A 194 -3.02 -6.61 20.21
CA THR A 194 -4.32 -6.10 19.77
C THR A 194 -5.49 -7.00 20.16
N ASP A 195 -5.35 -7.81 21.20
CA ASP A 195 -6.42 -8.67 21.71
C ASP A 195 -7.07 -8.12 23.00
N ASN A 196 -8.06 -8.85 23.52
CA ASN A 196 -8.77 -8.56 24.78
C ASN A 196 -9.36 -9.85 25.39
N PRO A 197 -9.29 -10.02 26.72
CA PRO A 197 -8.53 -9.24 27.68
C PRO A 197 -7.02 -9.44 27.54
N THR A 198 -6.24 -8.43 27.88
CA THR A 198 -4.77 -8.52 27.87
C THR A 198 -4.27 -9.06 29.22
N ILE A 199 -3.31 -9.97 29.19
CA ILE A 199 -2.74 -10.62 30.37
C ILE A 199 -1.34 -10.07 30.61
N PHE A 200 -1.09 -9.62 31.83
CA PHE A 200 0.20 -9.12 32.31
C PHE A 200 0.68 -10.05 33.44
N PRO A 201 1.41 -11.13 33.10
CA PRO A 201 1.78 -12.16 34.06
C PRO A 201 2.71 -11.64 35.16
N ASP A 202 3.63 -10.74 34.83
CA ASP A 202 4.57 -10.17 35.79
C ASP A 202 3.89 -9.30 36.86
N GLU A 203 2.71 -8.75 36.54
CA GLU A 203 1.92 -7.90 37.43
C GLU A 203 0.72 -8.65 38.05
N ASP A 204 0.55 -9.93 37.72
CA ASP A 204 -0.62 -10.75 38.10
C ASP A 204 -1.97 -10.05 37.77
N ARG A 205 -2.07 -9.49 36.55
CA ARG A 205 -3.23 -8.70 36.13
C ARG A 205 -3.82 -9.21 34.82
N ILE A 206 -5.15 -9.21 34.77
CA ILE A 206 -5.95 -9.43 33.56
C ILE A 206 -6.81 -8.18 33.35
N ILE A 207 -6.61 -7.48 32.23
CA ILE A 207 -7.23 -6.19 31.98
C ILE A 207 -8.08 -6.26 30.70
N SER A 208 -9.37 -5.92 30.83
CA SER A 208 -10.24 -5.72 29.67
C SER A 208 -10.03 -4.31 29.10
N GLY A 209 -9.70 -4.24 27.82
CA GLY A 209 -9.43 -2.99 27.10
C GLY A 209 -9.98 -3.03 25.68
N GLY A 210 -9.63 -2.05 24.87
CA GLY A 210 -10.14 -1.87 23.50
C GLY A 210 -9.09 -2.00 22.40
N ASN A 211 -7.93 -2.61 22.65
CA ASN A 211 -6.82 -2.69 21.69
C ASN A 211 -7.17 -3.45 20.41
N PHE A 212 -8.25 -4.22 20.40
CA PHE A 212 -8.78 -4.88 19.19
C PHE A 212 -9.47 -3.91 18.22
N HIS A 213 -9.70 -2.66 18.58
CA HIS A 213 -10.44 -1.72 17.74
C HIS A 213 -9.58 -1.18 16.62
N GLY A 214 -9.93 -1.49 15.38
CA GLY A 214 -9.16 -1.15 14.18
C GLY A 214 -9.20 0.32 13.75
N GLN A 215 -9.72 1.25 14.56
CA GLN A 215 -9.87 2.67 14.21
C GLN A 215 -8.55 3.35 13.77
N PRO A 216 -7.39 3.10 14.40
CA PRO A 216 -6.13 3.68 13.93
C PRO A 216 -5.80 3.32 12.48
N LEU A 217 -6.07 2.06 12.09
CA LEU A 217 -5.86 1.59 10.72
C LEU A 217 -6.91 2.14 9.77
N ALA A 218 -8.19 2.16 10.16
CA ALA A 218 -9.29 2.62 9.33
C ALA A 218 -9.06 4.06 8.84
N ILE A 219 -8.80 4.99 9.75
CA ILE A 219 -8.53 6.41 9.40
C ILE A 219 -7.29 6.53 8.51
N SER A 220 -6.22 5.80 8.85
CA SER A 220 -4.98 5.86 8.06
C SER A 220 -5.17 5.34 6.65
N TYR A 221 -5.95 4.28 6.45
CA TYR A 221 -6.18 3.71 5.12
C TYR A 221 -7.10 4.60 4.27
N ASP A 222 -8.10 5.25 4.86
CA ASP A 222 -8.91 6.26 4.17
C ASP A 222 -8.04 7.44 3.75
N PHE A 223 -7.14 7.89 4.61
CA PHE A 223 -6.17 8.93 4.27
C PHE A 223 -5.23 8.52 3.14
N LEU A 224 -4.75 7.27 3.14
CA LEU A 224 -3.95 6.72 2.04
C LEU A 224 -4.73 6.70 0.73
N ALA A 225 -6.00 6.30 0.77
CA ALA A 225 -6.85 6.24 -0.42
C ALA A 225 -7.01 7.62 -1.05
N ILE A 226 -7.25 8.66 -0.24
CA ILE A 226 -7.32 10.05 -0.70
C ILE A 226 -5.99 10.48 -1.35
N ALA A 227 -4.86 10.22 -0.70
CA ALA A 227 -3.54 10.61 -1.21
C ALA A 227 -3.19 9.91 -2.54
N LEU A 228 -3.55 8.64 -2.69
CA LEU A 228 -3.33 7.89 -3.94
C LEU A 228 -4.28 8.35 -5.06
N ALA A 229 -5.51 8.76 -4.72
CA ALA A 229 -6.44 9.32 -5.68
C ALA A 229 -5.91 10.63 -6.28
N GLU A 230 -5.29 11.50 -5.47
CA GLU A 230 -4.66 12.74 -5.94
C GLU A 230 -3.44 12.47 -6.84
N LEU A 231 -2.66 11.44 -6.54
CA LEU A 231 -1.56 11.01 -7.41
C LEU A 231 -2.08 10.54 -8.78
N GLY A 232 -3.18 9.81 -8.80
CA GLY A 232 -3.87 9.41 -10.02
C GLY A 232 -4.45 10.60 -10.80
N ASN A 233 -5.07 11.53 -10.09
CA ASN A 233 -5.66 12.74 -10.66
C ASN A 233 -4.64 13.61 -11.40
N ILE A 234 -3.48 13.91 -10.78
CA ILE A 234 -2.45 14.69 -11.47
C ILE A 234 -1.86 13.95 -12.68
N SER A 235 -1.80 12.61 -12.60
CA SER A 235 -1.35 11.79 -13.74
C SER A 235 -2.33 11.88 -14.91
N GLU A 236 -3.62 11.80 -14.65
CA GLU A 236 -4.67 11.98 -15.66
C GLU A 236 -4.59 13.37 -16.30
N ARG A 237 -4.40 14.42 -15.50
CA ARG A 237 -4.23 15.78 -16.04
C ARG A 237 -3.00 15.92 -16.95
N ARG A 238 -1.91 15.19 -16.69
CA ARG A 238 -0.76 15.14 -17.62
C ARG A 238 -1.11 14.46 -18.94
N VAL A 239 -1.81 13.33 -18.89
CA VAL A 239 -2.30 12.66 -20.09
C VAL A 239 -3.16 13.62 -20.91
N SER A 240 -4.11 14.32 -20.28
CA SER A 240 -4.91 15.33 -20.94
C SER A 240 -4.07 16.39 -21.68
N GLN A 241 -3.01 16.92 -21.06
CA GLN A 241 -2.11 17.88 -21.72
C GLN A 241 -1.33 17.28 -22.91
N LEU A 242 -0.89 16.03 -22.79
CA LEU A 242 -0.15 15.36 -23.85
C LEU A 242 -0.98 15.11 -25.11
N ILE A 243 -2.27 14.82 -24.97
CA ILE A 243 -3.16 14.50 -26.10
C ILE A 243 -3.75 15.73 -26.78
N MET A 244 -3.57 16.94 -26.22
CA MET A 244 -4.12 18.19 -26.76
C MET A 244 -3.36 18.74 -27.97
N GLY A 245 -2.32 18.10 -28.46
CA GLY A 245 -1.52 18.61 -29.57
C GLY A 245 -0.70 19.87 -29.25
N LEU A 246 -0.34 20.09 -27.99
CA LEU A 246 0.45 21.23 -27.55
C LEU A 246 1.96 20.95 -27.70
N ARG A 247 2.75 22.04 -27.84
CA ARG A 247 4.22 22.00 -27.83
C ARG A 247 4.84 21.06 -28.87
N GLY A 248 4.23 21.01 -30.06
CA GLY A 248 4.72 20.21 -31.18
C GLY A 248 4.34 18.73 -31.11
N LEU A 249 3.59 18.32 -30.11
CA LEU A 249 2.98 16.99 -30.09
C LEU A 249 1.79 16.94 -31.06
N PRO A 250 1.57 15.82 -31.76
CA PRO A 250 0.37 15.65 -32.56
C PRO A 250 -0.87 15.51 -31.65
N GLU A 251 -2.01 16.03 -32.09
CA GLU A 251 -3.28 15.80 -31.39
C GLU A 251 -3.54 14.30 -31.23
N PHE A 252 -4.05 13.91 -30.05
CA PHE A 252 -4.29 12.50 -29.67
C PHE A 252 -3.06 11.59 -29.78
N LEU A 253 -1.86 12.17 -29.88
CA LEU A 253 -0.58 11.46 -30.05
C LEU A 253 -0.58 10.45 -31.22
N VAL A 254 -1.20 10.83 -32.34
CA VAL A 254 -1.35 9.96 -33.51
C VAL A 254 -1.05 10.71 -34.80
N ALA A 255 -0.54 9.99 -35.81
CA ALA A 255 -0.43 10.52 -37.15
C ALA A 255 -1.83 10.70 -37.76
N ASN A 256 -2.07 11.81 -38.46
CA ASN A 256 -3.36 12.19 -39.06
C ASN A 256 -4.53 12.18 -38.07
N PRO A 257 -4.50 13.07 -37.05
CA PRO A 257 -5.60 13.22 -36.09
C PRO A 257 -6.90 13.61 -36.82
N GLY A 258 -8.04 13.18 -36.30
CA GLY A 258 -9.33 13.34 -36.95
C GLY A 258 -9.74 12.16 -37.82
N LEU A 259 -8.82 11.60 -38.60
CA LEU A 259 -9.04 10.28 -39.25
C LEU A 259 -8.79 9.14 -38.27
N ASN A 260 -7.79 9.30 -37.40
CA ASN A 260 -7.44 8.35 -36.35
C ASN A 260 -7.74 8.93 -34.99
N SER A 261 -8.32 8.14 -34.09
CA SER A 261 -8.69 8.57 -32.74
C SER A 261 -7.50 8.68 -31.78
N GLY A 262 -6.42 7.92 -32.01
CA GLY A 262 -5.26 7.87 -31.13
C GLY A 262 -5.65 7.58 -29.69
N PHE A 263 -5.19 8.41 -28.76
CA PHE A 263 -5.49 8.31 -27.32
C PHE A 263 -6.69 9.20 -26.90
N MET A 264 -7.60 9.52 -27.81
CA MET A 264 -8.78 10.33 -27.51
C MET A 264 -9.79 9.56 -26.61
N ILE A 265 -9.82 8.23 -26.70
CA ILE A 265 -10.77 7.36 -25.97
C ILE A 265 -10.06 6.64 -24.83
#